data_439b2d0b7177ded1747265d721b6a2c6
#
_entry.id   439b2d0b7177ded1747265d721b6a2c6
#
_cell.length_a   1.000
_cell.length_b   1.000
_cell.length_c   1.000
_cell.angle_alpha   90.00
_cell.angle_beta   90.00
_cell.angle_gamma   90.00
#
_symmetry.space_group_name_H-M   'P 1'
#
loop_
_entity.id
_entity.type
_entity.pdbx_description
1 polymer ?
#
loop_
_entity_poly.entity_id
_entity_poly.type
_entity_poly.pdbx_seq_one_letter_code
_entity_poly.pdbx_strand_id
1 'polypeptide(L)' 'MAIGEDKTRTNITFPKELKAKLEELAQKDGRSFNNLIIKILSDYVEDVEK' A
#
# COMPACT_ATOMS: atom_id res chain seq x y z
N MET A 1 0.71 11.85 11.35
CA MET A 1 1.71 11.90 10.29
C MET A 1 1.08 12.23 8.95
N ALA A 2 1.58 13.21 8.31
CA ALA A 2 0.97 13.68 7.07
C ALA A 2 1.56 12.97 5.87
N ILE A 3 1.07 11.77 5.64
CA ILE A 3 1.51 11.01 4.50
C ILE A 3 0.66 11.41 3.31
N GLY A 4 1.29 11.79 2.25
CA GLY A 4 0.57 12.07 1.03
C GLY A 4 0.51 13.51 0.64
N GLU A 5 0.92 14.38 1.52
CA GLU A 5 0.98 15.78 1.15
C GLU A 5 2.07 16.03 0.14
N ASP A 6 3.22 15.44 0.39
CA ASP A 6 4.34 15.50 -0.53
C ASP A 6 4.50 14.15 -1.16
N LYS A 7 3.85 13.95 -2.27
CA LYS A 7 3.89 12.66 -2.94
C LYS A 7 5.20 12.49 -3.66
N THR A 8 5.97 11.53 -3.22
CA THR A 8 7.23 11.20 -3.86
C THR A 8 7.06 9.90 -4.61
N ARG A 9 7.69 9.80 -5.75
CA ARG A 9 7.64 8.59 -6.53
C ARG A 9 8.64 7.59 -6.03
N THR A 10 8.20 6.36 -5.83
CA THR A 10 9.05 5.29 -5.38
C THR A 10 8.75 4.05 -6.19
N ASN A 11 9.80 3.43 -6.69
CA ASN A 11 9.66 2.18 -7.43
C ASN A 11 9.90 1.01 -6.50
N ILE A 12 8.89 0.17 -6.36
CA ILE A 12 8.99 -1.02 -5.53
C ILE A 12 8.76 -2.23 -6.41
N THR A 13 9.63 -3.22 -6.28
CA THR A 13 9.51 -4.46 -7.03
C THR A 13 8.85 -5.51 -6.16
N PHE A 14 7.79 -6.11 -6.67
CA PHE A 14 7.07 -7.16 -5.96
C PHE A 14 7.26 -8.50 -6.65
N PRO A 15 7.37 -9.59 -5.88
CA PRO A 15 7.25 -10.91 -6.48
C PRO A 15 5.88 -11.04 -7.16
N LYS A 16 5.84 -11.81 -8.24
CA LYS A 16 4.59 -11.93 -8.99
C LYS A 16 3.45 -12.45 -8.12
N GLU A 17 3.77 -13.42 -7.28
CA GLU A 17 2.74 -14.03 -6.43
C GLU A 17 2.16 -13.01 -5.46
N LEU A 18 3.04 -12.22 -4.87
CA LEU A 18 2.58 -11.22 -3.90
C LEU A 18 1.76 -10.16 -4.59
N LYS A 19 2.19 -9.71 -5.75
CA LYS A 19 1.46 -8.69 -6.48
C LYS A 19 0.07 -9.18 -6.84
N ALA A 20 -0.04 -10.41 -7.31
CA ALA A 20 -1.34 -10.96 -7.68
C ALA A 20 -2.29 -10.99 -6.48
N LYS A 21 -1.78 -11.39 -5.33
CA LYS A 21 -2.62 -11.45 -4.14
C LYS A 21 -3.05 -10.06 -3.70
N LEU A 22 -2.15 -9.09 -3.79
CA LEU A 22 -2.49 -7.74 -3.41
C LEU A 22 -3.53 -7.14 -4.35
N GLU A 23 -3.42 -7.43 -5.63
CA GLU A 23 -4.41 -6.96 -6.59
C GLU A 23 -5.78 -7.56 -6.30
N GLU A 24 -5.80 -8.82 -5.95
CA GLU A 24 -7.05 -9.48 -5.61
C GLU A 24 -7.68 -8.84 -4.39
N LEU A 25 -6.88 -8.59 -3.37
CA LEU A 25 -7.38 -7.95 -2.16
C LEU A 25 -7.89 -6.55 -2.42
N ALA A 26 -7.20 -5.83 -3.30
CA ALA A 26 -7.64 -4.48 -3.65
C ALA A 26 -9.02 -4.51 -4.30
N GLN A 27 -9.24 -5.48 -5.17
CA GLN A 27 -10.55 -5.61 -5.80
C GLN A 27 -11.64 -5.91 -4.79
N LYS A 28 -11.35 -6.78 -3.84
CA LYS A 28 -12.32 -7.14 -2.82
C LYS A 28 -12.68 -5.94 -1.96
N ASP A 29 -11.71 -5.08 -1.71
CA ASP A 29 -11.93 -3.89 -0.89
C ASP A 29 -12.49 -2.74 -1.70
N GLY A 30 -12.58 -2.88 -2.99
CA GLY A 30 -13.03 -1.78 -3.83
C GLY A 30 -12.03 -0.65 -3.90
N ARG A 31 -10.75 -0.96 -3.82
CA ARG A 31 -9.68 0.04 -3.88
C ARG A 31 -8.78 -0.25 -5.05
N SER A 32 -8.03 0.78 -5.45
CA SER A 32 -6.99 0.55 -6.43
C SER A 32 -5.80 -0.11 -5.75
N PHE A 33 -4.93 -0.70 -6.57
CA PHE A 33 -3.74 -1.34 -6.05
C PHE A 33 -2.89 -0.35 -5.25
N ASN A 34 -2.69 0.83 -5.80
CA ASN A 34 -1.90 1.86 -5.11
C ASN A 34 -2.49 2.23 -3.76
N ASN A 35 -3.79 2.43 -3.73
CA ASN A 35 -4.45 2.83 -2.48
C ASN A 35 -4.32 1.74 -1.44
N LEU A 36 -4.43 0.48 -1.86
CA LEU A 36 -4.29 -0.61 -0.90
C LEU A 36 -2.88 -0.65 -0.33
N ILE A 37 -1.88 -0.49 -1.18
CA ILE A 37 -0.49 -0.51 -0.72
C ILE A 37 -0.23 0.61 0.27
N ILE A 38 -0.69 1.80 -0.07
CA ILE A 38 -0.49 2.96 0.81
C ILE A 38 -1.15 2.72 2.16
N LYS A 39 -2.35 2.16 2.15
CA LYS A 39 -3.05 1.90 3.39
C LYS A 39 -2.30 0.90 4.25
N ILE A 40 -1.84 -0.18 3.65
CA ILE A 40 -1.12 -1.21 4.40
C ILE A 40 0.16 -0.64 5.02
N LEU A 41 0.90 0.10 4.22
CA LEU A 41 2.16 0.65 4.71
C LEU A 41 1.92 1.71 5.78
N SER A 42 0.91 2.53 5.61
CA SER A 42 0.57 3.53 6.60
C SER A 42 0.18 2.89 7.93
N ASP A 43 -0.63 1.85 7.85
CA ASP A 43 -1.05 1.15 9.06
C ASP A 43 0.14 0.53 9.78
N TYR A 44 1.06 -0.03 9.03
CA TYR A 44 2.24 -0.64 9.62
C TYR A 44 3.10 0.40 10.33
N VAL A 45 3.30 1.54 9.69
CA VAL A 45 4.13 2.60 10.25
C VAL A 45 3.50 3.13 11.53
N GLU A 46 2.19 3.34 11.52
CA GLU A 46 1.51 3.81 12.72
C GLU A 46 1.65 2.83 13.87
N ASP A 47 1.55 1.56 13.55
CA ASP A 47 1.64 0.54 14.59
C ASP A 47 3.03 0.51 15.20
N VAL A 48 4.06 0.67 14.39
CA VAL A 48 5.44 0.62 14.86
C VAL A 48 5.80 1.85 15.66
N GLU A 49 5.24 3.00 15.28
CA GLU A 49 5.59 4.26 15.92
C GLU A 49 4.72 4.63 17.11
N LYS A 50 3.87 3.76 17.51
CA LYS A 50 3.00 4.01 18.65
C LYS A 50 3.77 4.28 19.92
#